data_70dfff343fd26ef3596db35a12f63878
#
_entry.id   70dfff343fd26ef3596db35a12f63878
#
_cell.length_a   1.000
_cell.length_b   1.000
_cell.length_c   1.000
_cell.angle_alpha   90.00
_cell.angle_beta   90.00
_cell.angle_gamma   90.00
#
_symmetry.space_group_name_H-M   'P 1'
#
loop_
_entity.id
_entity.type
_entity.pdbx_description
1 polymer ?
#
loop_
_entity_poly.entity_id
_entity_poly.type
_entity_poly.pdbx_seq_one_letter_code
_entity_poly.pdbx_strand_id
1 'polypeptide(L)'
;MRFARCLIVRPREAPKFLLSAASVPSRFCCSFSPRTAPGTSRAMAKRRQAAQLRKARSFKGRQFTADVILWAVRWYLMFPISYRDLELMLLDRRVEVDHTTIFRWIQAYAVELEKRLRPHLRMSNGSWRVDETYVKVKGRWMYLYRAVDSQGQTIDFLLSAKRDAEAAKRFFRKAVAQPHTVNPRTITVDKNAAYPKAAAEMKKDGELWRRSRLRQVKYLNNVVEQDHRHVKRLSCPGLGFGSFQTARRTLAGYEAMAMIRKGQARNIGGRDIKAQAKLIAMLFEVAA
;
A
#
# COMPACT_ATOMS: atom_id res chain seq x y z
N MET A 1 14.22 4.84 -34.87
CA MET A 1 14.48 3.47 -34.37
C MET A 1 15.83 3.46 -33.68
N ARG A 2 15.87 3.44 -32.35
CA ARG A 2 17.10 3.23 -31.57
C ARG A 2 16.76 2.23 -30.45
N PHE A 3 17.27 1.02 -30.59
CA PHE A 3 17.22 -0.05 -29.59
C PHE A 3 18.14 0.29 -28.42
N ALA A 4 17.60 0.40 -27.22
CA ALA A 4 18.39 0.51 -26.01
C ALA A 4 18.82 -0.90 -25.55
N ARG A 5 20.13 -1.12 -25.54
CA ARG A 5 20.79 -2.35 -25.06
C ARG A 5 20.56 -2.56 -23.57
N CYS A 6 20.03 -3.71 -23.25
CA CYS A 6 19.92 -4.22 -21.88
C CYS A 6 21.31 -4.74 -21.46
N LEU A 7 21.94 -4.10 -20.48
CA LEU A 7 23.19 -4.57 -19.87
C LEU A 7 22.86 -5.64 -18.82
N ILE A 8 23.28 -6.87 -19.10
CA ILE A 8 23.26 -8.02 -18.19
C ILE A 8 24.42 -7.85 -17.19
N VAL A 9 24.09 -7.61 -15.93
CA VAL A 9 25.05 -7.62 -14.82
C VAL A 9 25.09 -9.04 -14.23
N ARG A 10 26.28 -9.68 -14.30
CA ARG A 10 26.54 -11.00 -13.67
C ARG A 10 26.58 -10.88 -12.14
N PRO A 11 26.09 -11.89 -11.39
CA PRO A 11 26.18 -11.89 -9.94
C PRO A 11 27.60 -12.24 -9.46
N ARG A 12 28.08 -11.50 -8.44
CA ARG A 12 29.31 -11.79 -7.70
C ARG A 12 29.04 -12.90 -6.67
N GLU A 13 29.98 -13.82 -6.60
CA GLU A 13 29.99 -14.95 -5.66
C GLU A 13 30.06 -14.50 -4.20
N ALA A 14 29.35 -15.25 -3.31
CA ALA A 14 29.35 -15.04 -1.87
C ALA A 14 30.46 -15.86 -1.20
N PRO A 15 31.09 -15.37 -0.13
CA PRO A 15 32.09 -16.13 0.62
C PRO A 15 31.45 -17.17 1.53
N LYS A 16 32.08 -18.36 1.56
CA LYS A 16 31.76 -19.46 2.48
C LYS A 16 32.24 -19.13 3.88
N PHE A 17 31.34 -19.16 4.86
CA PHE A 17 31.72 -19.17 6.27
C PHE A 17 31.51 -20.57 6.87
N LEU A 18 32.59 -21.06 7.50
CA LEU A 18 32.69 -22.32 8.21
C LEU A 18 31.86 -22.32 9.50
N LEU A 19 31.12 -23.42 9.71
CA LEU A 19 30.41 -23.74 10.92
C LEU A 19 31.39 -24.24 11.97
N SER A 20 31.44 -23.59 13.14
CA SER A 20 32.04 -24.11 14.35
C SER A 20 30.89 -24.46 15.32
N ALA A 21 30.85 -25.72 15.71
CA ALA A 21 29.95 -26.25 16.71
C ALA A 21 30.46 -25.92 18.13
N ALA A 22 29.61 -25.30 18.95
CA ALA A 22 29.84 -25.18 20.39
C ALA A 22 28.60 -25.67 21.14
N SER A 23 28.84 -26.65 22.00
CA SER A 23 27.95 -27.36 22.88
C SER A 23 27.32 -26.48 23.97
N VAL A 24 26.00 -26.63 24.17
CA VAL A 24 25.21 -25.99 25.25
C VAL A 24 24.99 -27.00 26.37
N PRO A 25 25.26 -26.67 27.66
CA PRO A 25 24.86 -27.51 28.78
C PRO A 25 23.39 -27.26 29.19
N SER A 26 22.70 -28.37 29.41
CA SER A 26 21.37 -28.43 30.00
C SER A 26 21.41 -28.10 31.51
N ARG A 27 20.48 -27.30 32.00
CA ARG A 27 19.74 -27.37 33.26
C ARG A 27 19.15 -26.00 33.62
N PHE A 28 17.83 -25.89 33.64
CA PHE A 28 17.03 -25.61 34.84
C PHE A 28 15.53 -25.63 34.44
N CYS A 29 14.85 -26.61 35.01
CA CYS A 29 13.42 -26.78 34.95
C CYS A 29 12.80 -25.92 36.06
N CYS A 30 12.10 -24.84 35.72
CA CYS A 30 11.17 -24.16 36.62
C CYS A 30 9.79 -24.20 35.97
N SER A 31 8.96 -25.08 36.50
CA SER A 31 7.54 -25.20 36.20
C SER A 31 6.78 -23.95 36.70
N PHE A 32 6.54 -23.01 35.81
CA PHE A 32 5.60 -21.92 36.07
C PHE A 32 4.31 -22.24 35.32
N SER A 33 3.27 -22.67 36.04
CA SER A 33 1.93 -22.89 35.54
C SER A 33 1.19 -21.54 35.51
N PRO A 34 0.83 -20.97 34.35
CA PRO A 34 0.01 -19.76 34.32
C PRO A 34 -1.44 -20.16 34.61
N ARG A 35 -1.98 -19.70 35.72
CA ARG A 35 -3.44 -19.71 35.97
C ARG A 35 -4.12 -18.82 34.91
N THR A 36 -4.70 -19.45 33.91
CA THR A 36 -5.55 -18.77 32.92
C THR A 36 -6.90 -18.46 33.54
N ALA A 37 -7.20 -17.17 33.69
CA ALA A 37 -8.51 -16.70 34.11
C ALA A 37 -9.58 -17.13 33.08
N PRO A 38 -10.73 -17.69 33.52
CA PRO A 38 -11.73 -18.33 32.62
C PRO A 38 -12.52 -17.36 31.72
N GLY A 39 -12.33 -16.03 31.81
CA GLY A 39 -13.06 -15.05 31.02
C GLY A 39 -12.48 -14.76 29.62
N THR A 40 -11.16 -14.98 29.41
CA THR A 40 -10.47 -14.60 28.16
C THR A 40 -10.73 -15.58 27.02
N SER A 41 -10.97 -16.86 27.30
CA SER A 41 -11.22 -17.90 26.30
C SER A 41 -12.51 -17.69 25.53
N ARG A 42 -13.61 -17.34 26.23
CA ARG A 42 -14.94 -17.14 25.62
C ARG A 42 -15.02 -15.88 24.76
N ALA A 43 -14.34 -14.81 25.14
CA ALA A 43 -14.23 -13.58 24.36
C ALA A 43 -13.40 -13.77 23.08
N MET A 44 -12.28 -14.52 23.16
CA MET A 44 -11.48 -14.87 21.99
C MET A 44 -12.22 -15.82 21.05
N ALA A 45 -12.99 -16.80 21.56
CA ALA A 45 -13.82 -17.68 20.74
C ALA A 45 -14.91 -16.89 20.01
N LYS A 46 -15.61 -15.98 20.66
CA LYS A 46 -16.62 -15.08 20.04
C LYS A 46 -15.98 -14.17 18.98
N ARG A 47 -14.78 -13.62 19.23
CA ARG A 47 -14.06 -12.83 18.22
C ARG A 47 -13.65 -13.67 17.01
N ARG A 48 -13.18 -14.92 17.21
CA ARG A 48 -12.85 -15.87 16.12
C ARG A 48 -14.10 -16.25 15.33
N GLN A 49 -15.23 -16.48 15.98
CA GLN A 49 -16.49 -16.82 15.34
C GLN A 49 -17.09 -15.63 14.56
N ALA A 50 -17.02 -14.41 15.11
CA ALA A 50 -17.39 -13.19 14.39
C ALA A 50 -16.46 -12.91 13.18
N ALA A 51 -15.17 -13.22 13.31
CA ALA A 51 -14.20 -13.14 12.21
C ALA A 51 -14.51 -14.18 11.12
N GLN A 52 -14.84 -15.43 11.49
CA GLN A 52 -15.26 -16.48 10.55
C GLN A 52 -16.58 -16.14 9.83
N LEU A 53 -17.53 -15.51 10.51
CA LEU A 53 -18.77 -15.01 9.90
C LEU A 53 -18.54 -13.84 8.94
N ARG A 54 -17.55 -12.97 9.22
CA ARG A 54 -17.07 -11.94 8.26
C ARG A 54 -16.39 -12.56 7.06
N LYS A 55 -15.62 -13.64 7.24
CA LYS A 55 -14.97 -14.44 6.20
C LYS A 55 -15.95 -14.87 5.11
N ALA A 56 -17.12 -15.33 5.50
CA ALA A 56 -18.18 -15.74 4.57
C ALA A 56 -18.79 -14.58 3.77
N ARG A 57 -18.65 -13.31 4.20
CA ARG A 57 -19.30 -12.16 3.54
C ARG A 57 -18.51 -11.58 2.39
N SER A 58 -17.18 -11.53 2.46
CA SER A 58 -16.33 -10.89 1.41
C SER A 58 -16.38 -11.60 0.07
N PHE A 59 -16.52 -12.94 0.07
CA PHE A 59 -16.54 -13.77 -1.16
C PHE A 59 -17.83 -14.54 -1.35
N LYS A 60 -18.87 -14.30 -0.52
CA LYS A 60 -20.17 -14.98 -0.62
C LYS A 60 -20.81 -14.72 -1.99
N GLY A 61 -21.29 -15.78 -2.64
CA GLY A 61 -21.94 -15.69 -3.94
C GLY A 61 -21.00 -15.42 -5.11
N ARG A 62 -19.68 -15.59 -4.93
CA ARG A 62 -18.71 -15.55 -6.03
C ARG A 62 -18.54 -16.93 -6.65
N GLN A 63 -18.49 -16.98 -7.98
CA GLN A 63 -18.27 -18.20 -8.76
C GLN A 63 -16.87 -18.78 -8.53
N PHE A 64 -15.87 -17.91 -8.30
CA PHE A 64 -14.47 -18.29 -8.12
C PHE A 64 -14.07 -18.32 -6.65
N THR A 65 -13.08 -19.17 -6.32
CA THR A 65 -12.53 -19.27 -4.98
C THR A 65 -11.84 -17.95 -4.56
N ALA A 66 -11.79 -17.70 -3.26
CA ALA A 66 -11.15 -16.51 -2.71
C ALA A 66 -9.67 -16.40 -3.13
N ASP A 67 -8.96 -17.53 -3.19
CA ASP A 67 -7.54 -17.58 -3.57
C ASP A 67 -7.31 -17.10 -5.00
N VAL A 68 -8.12 -17.57 -5.96
CA VAL A 68 -8.05 -17.16 -7.37
C VAL A 68 -8.32 -15.66 -7.48
N ILE A 69 -9.35 -15.16 -6.79
CA ILE A 69 -9.71 -13.72 -6.81
C ILE A 69 -8.56 -12.88 -6.23
N LEU A 70 -8.04 -13.24 -5.05
CA LEU A 70 -6.96 -12.49 -4.41
C LEU A 70 -5.65 -12.56 -5.18
N TRP A 71 -5.37 -13.71 -5.81
CA TRP A 71 -4.23 -13.86 -6.68
C TRP A 71 -4.30 -12.94 -7.89
N ALA A 72 -5.42 -12.90 -8.60
CA ALA A 72 -5.65 -12.01 -9.73
C ALA A 72 -5.56 -10.53 -9.30
N VAL A 73 -6.22 -10.15 -8.19
CA VAL A 73 -6.17 -8.79 -7.64
C VAL A 73 -4.73 -8.38 -7.31
N ARG A 74 -3.99 -9.25 -6.63
CA ARG A 74 -2.60 -9.00 -6.27
C ARG A 74 -1.72 -8.80 -7.51
N TRP A 75 -1.85 -9.64 -8.53
CA TRP A 75 -1.05 -9.53 -9.75
C TRP A 75 -1.31 -8.24 -10.49
N TYR A 76 -2.57 -7.89 -10.70
CA TYR A 76 -2.92 -6.63 -11.34
C TYR A 76 -2.37 -5.40 -10.59
N LEU A 77 -2.43 -5.41 -9.25
CA LEU A 77 -1.95 -4.31 -8.44
C LEU A 77 -0.40 -4.25 -8.30
N MET A 78 0.30 -5.33 -8.64
CA MET A 78 1.76 -5.42 -8.56
C MET A 78 2.48 -5.18 -9.87
N PHE A 79 1.90 -5.62 -10.98
CA PHE A 79 2.56 -5.68 -12.27
C PHE A 79 1.87 -4.76 -13.29
N PRO A 80 2.63 -4.18 -14.23
CA PRO A 80 2.08 -3.33 -15.28
C PRO A 80 1.43 -4.19 -16.39
N ILE A 81 0.31 -4.80 -16.08
CA ILE A 81 -0.47 -5.67 -16.96
C ILE A 81 -1.86 -5.09 -17.16
N SER A 82 -2.46 -5.32 -18.32
CA SER A 82 -3.86 -4.98 -18.57
C SER A 82 -4.81 -6.05 -18.01
N TYR A 83 -6.10 -5.74 -17.94
CA TYR A 83 -7.10 -6.75 -17.57
C TYR A 83 -7.16 -7.92 -18.56
N ARG A 84 -6.92 -7.66 -19.86
CA ARG A 84 -6.88 -8.69 -20.90
C ARG A 84 -5.63 -9.55 -20.79
N ASP A 85 -4.47 -8.97 -20.48
CA ASP A 85 -3.27 -9.78 -20.24
C ASP A 85 -3.48 -10.70 -19.05
N LEU A 86 -4.14 -10.21 -17.98
CA LEU A 86 -4.43 -11.02 -16.81
C LEU A 86 -5.46 -12.12 -17.09
N GLU A 87 -6.45 -11.86 -17.95
CA GLU A 87 -7.38 -12.88 -18.47
C GLU A 87 -6.62 -14.02 -19.16
N LEU A 88 -5.70 -13.71 -20.09
CA LEU A 88 -4.86 -14.70 -20.76
C LEU A 88 -3.95 -15.45 -19.78
N MET A 89 -3.36 -14.77 -18.81
CA MET A 89 -2.53 -15.39 -17.76
C MET A 89 -3.31 -16.36 -16.87
N LEU A 90 -4.59 -16.10 -16.62
CA LEU A 90 -5.47 -16.97 -15.86
C LEU A 90 -5.93 -18.17 -16.72
N LEU A 91 -6.25 -17.92 -17.99
CA LEU A 91 -6.62 -18.96 -18.95
C LEU A 91 -5.50 -20.00 -19.12
N ASP A 92 -4.23 -19.58 -19.21
CA ASP A 92 -3.05 -20.45 -19.22
C ASP A 92 -3.01 -21.41 -18.01
N ARG A 93 -3.63 -21.04 -16.91
CA ARG A 93 -3.78 -21.84 -15.69
C ARG A 93 -5.13 -22.53 -15.56
N ARG A 94 -5.86 -22.66 -16.66
CA ARG A 94 -7.19 -23.26 -16.74
C ARG A 94 -8.25 -22.56 -15.87
N VAL A 95 -8.07 -21.25 -15.64
CA VAL A 95 -9.06 -20.43 -14.96
C VAL A 95 -9.72 -19.50 -15.99
N GLU A 96 -10.89 -19.90 -16.45
CA GLU A 96 -11.68 -19.16 -17.42
C GLU A 96 -12.43 -18.02 -16.72
N VAL A 97 -11.94 -16.80 -16.85
CA VAL A 97 -12.53 -15.59 -16.26
C VAL A 97 -12.40 -14.42 -17.22
N ASP A 98 -13.49 -13.72 -17.46
CA ASP A 98 -13.54 -12.56 -18.33
C ASP A 98 -12.91 -11.32 -17.68
N HIS A 99 -12.25 -10.48 -18.49
CA HIS A 99 -11.60 -9.24 -18.05
C HIS A 99 -12.54 -8.27 -17.36
N THR A 100 -13.84 -8.25 -17.67
CA THR A 100 -14.82 -7.41 -16.98
C THR A 100 -15.09 -7.91 -15.55
N THR A 101 -15.03 -9.22 -15.34
CA THR A 101 -15.12 -9.82 -14.00
C THR A 101 -13.87 -9.48 -13.18
N ILE A 102 -12.69 -9.59 -13.80
CA ILE A 102 -11.42 -9.16 -13.16
C ILE A 102 -11.50 -7.67 -12.78
N PHE A 103 -11.96 -6.81 -13.69
CA PHE A 103 -12.18 -5.39 -13.38
C PHE A 103 -13.09 -5.20 -12.16
N ARG A 104 -14.22 -5.91 -12.07
CA ARG A 104 -15.13 -5.85 -10.92
C ARG A 104 -14.45 -6.28 -9.63
N TRP A 105 -13.58 -7.31 -9.67
CA TRP A 105 -12.79 -7.73 -8.52
C TRP A 105 -11.84 -6.63 -8.06
N ILE A 106 -11.11 -6.01 -8.98
CA ILE A 106 -10.20 -4.91 -8.65
C ILE A 106 -10.96 -3.76 -8.00
N GLN A 107 -12.12 -3.36 -8.57
CA GLN A 107 -12.93 -2.28 -8.01
C GLN A 107 -13.48 -2.58 -6.62
N ALA A 108 -13.75 -3.84 -6.29
CA ALA A 108 -14.24 -4.26 -4.99
C ALA A 108 -13.11 -4.43 -3.97
N TYR A 109 -12.07 -5.18 -4.32
CA TYR A 109 -11.08 -5.64 -3.36
C TYR A 109 -9.87 -4.69 -3.19
N ALA A 110 -9.59 -3.79 -4.14
CA ALA A 110 -8.50 -2.83 -4.00
C ALA A 110 -8.72 -1.86 -2.82
N VAL A 111 -9.93 -1.33 -2.68
CA VAL A 111 -10.30 -0.44 -1.57
C VAL A 111 -10.34 -1.19 -0.24
N GLU A 112 -10.85 -2.42 -0.27
CA GLU A 112 -10.92 -3.25 0.92
C GLU A 112 -9.52 -3.66 1.40
N LEU A 113 -8.60 -3.95 0.48
CA LEU A 113 -7.18 -4.20 0.78
C LEU A 113 -6.54 -2.99 1.48
N GLU A 114 -6.70 -1.79 0.92
CA GLU A 114 -6.20 -0.56 1.53
C GLU A 114 -6.72 -0.38 2.95
N LYS A 115 -8.03 -0.50 3.15
CA LYS A 115 -8.69 -0.33 4.44
C LYS A 115 -8.19 -1.32 5.48
N ARG A 116 -8.07 -2.60 5.10
CA ARG A 116 -7.63 -3.67 6.01
C ARG A 116 -6.14 -3.62 6.31
N LEU A 117 -5.33 -3.12 5.35
CA LEU A 117 -3.88 -3.01 5.52
C LEU A 117 -3.49 -1.90 6.52
N ARG A 118 -4.20 -0.77 6.55
CA ARG A 118 -3.81 0.43 7.31
C ARG A 118 -3.49 0.17 8.79
N PRO A 119 -4.26 -0.63 9.56
CA PRO A 119 -3.93 -0.93 10.96
C PRO A 119 -2.65 -1.75 11.15
N HIS A 120 -2.18 -2.43 10.11
CA HIS A 120 -1.00 -3.29 10.13
C HIS A 120 0.28 -2.59 9.68
N LEU A 121 0.21 -1.29 9.32
CA LEU A 121 1.37 -0.52 8.90
C LEU A 121 2.23 -0.07 10.09
N ARG A 122 3.53 0.08 9.83
CA ARG A 122 4.46 0.73 10.76
C ARG A 122 4.20 2.22 10.78
N MET A 123 4.50 2.85 11.91
CA MET A 123 4.40 4.30 12.02
C MET A 123 5.38 5.00 11.07
N SER A 124 4.90 6.01 10.36
CA SER A 124 5.74 6.89 9.55
C SER A 124 6.59 7.81 10.43
N ASN A 125 7.68 8.33 9.90
CA ASN A 125 8.44 9.35 10.60
C ASN A 125 7.82 10.76 10.44
N GLY A 126 8.29 11.72 11.25
CA GLY A 126 7.76 13.09 11.25
C GLY A 126 8.33 14.00 10.15
N SER A 127 9.01 13.47 9.13
CA SER A 127 9.55 14.25 8.01
C SER A 127 8.88 13.83 6.71
N TRP A 128 7.95 14.64 6.24
CA TRP A 128 7.16 14.36 5.05
C TRP A 128 7.72 15.04 3.81
N ARG A 129 7.57 14.39 2.68
CA ARG A 129 7.84 14.94 1.34
C ARG A 129 6.56 14.79 0.53
N VAL A 130 6.06 15.89 0.04
CA VAL A 130 4.77 15.98 -0.65
C VAL A 130 4.98 16.55 -2.03
N ASP A 131 4.39 15.90 -3.00
CA ASP A 131 4.41 16.34 -4.40
C ASP A 131 3.17 15.86 -5.14
N GLU A 132 2.90 16.48 -6.29
CA GLU A 132 1.79 16.11 -7.17
C GLU A 132 2.30 15.48 -8.46
N THR A 133 1.55 14.51 -8.94
CA THR A 133 1.70 13.99 -10.30
C THR A 133 0.38 13.97 -11.03
N TYR A 134 0.42 13.65 -12.32
CA TYR A 134 -0.76 13.65 -13.17
C TYR A 134 -1.19 12.23 -13.50
N VAL A 135 -2.49 11.99 -13.48
CA VAL A 135 -3.13 10.74 -13.91
C VAL A 135 -4.25 11.07 -14.89
N LYS A 136 -4.33 10.32 -15.99
CA LYS A 136 -5.36 10.53 -17.02
C LYS A 136 -6.64 9.82 -16.61
N VAL A 137 -7.74 10.59 -16.51
CA VAL A 137 -9.07 10.09 -16.16
C VAL A 137 -10.09 10.63 -17.16
N LYS A 138 -10.75 9.74 -17.88
CA LYS A 138 -11.75 10.11 -18.91
C LYS A 138 -11.20 11.12 -19.93
N GLY A 139 -9.96 10.90 -20.37
CA GLY A 139 -9.25 11.78 -21.29
C GLY A 139 -8.67 13.06 -20.69
N ARG A 140 -9.01 13.42 -19.45
CA ARG A 140 -8.56 14.64 -18.76
C ARG A 140 -7.46 14.33 -17.74
N TRP A 141 -6.52 15.26 -17.57
CA TRP A 141 -5.48 15.16 -16.54
C TRP A 141 -6.05 15.56 -15.18
N MET A 142 -5.88 14.68 -14.20
CA MET A 142 -6.21 14.89 -12.78
C MET A 142 -4.94 14.91 -11.97
N TYR A 143 -4.98 15.57 -10.81
CA TYR A 143 -3.85 15.70 -9.89
C TYR A 143 -3.88 14.60 -8.84
N LEU A 144 -2.77 13.89 -8.72
CA LEU A 144 -2.55 12.89 -7.69
C LEU A 144 -1.54 13.43 -6.68
N TYR A 145 -2.04 13.91 -5.55
CA TYR A 145 -1.23 14.31 -4.40
C TYR A 145 -0.70 13.06 -3.71
N ARG A 146 0.57 13.06 -3.34
CA ARG A 146 1.21 11.97 -2.63
C ARG A 146 2.16 12.48 -1.57
N ALA A 147 2.21 11.78 -0.44
CA ALA A 147 3.20 12.01 0.60
C ALA A 147 3.98 10.73 0.87
N VAL A 148 5.29 10.90 1.01
CA VAL A 148 6.20 9.87 1.52
C VAL A 148 7.01 10.45 2.66
N ASP A 149 7.51 9.59 3.53
CA ASP A 149 8.43 10.03 4.57
C ASP A 149 9.87 10.13 4.05
N SER A 150 10.82 10.50 4.91
CA SER A 150 12.23 10.64 4.53
C SER A 150 12.90 9.32 4.14
N GLN A 151 12.32 8.18 4.51
CA GLN A 151 12.76 6.83 4.13
C GLN A 151 12.08 6.32 2.87
N GLY A 152 11.21 7.11 2.24
CA GLY A 152 10.44 6.73 1.05
C GLY A 152 9.22 5.88 1.35
N GLN A 153 8.82 5.74 2.61
CA GLN A 153 7.60 5.04 2.98
C GLN A 153 6.38 5.88 2.63
N THR A 154 5.38 5.27 2.04
CA THR A 154 4.14 5.96 1.63
C THR A 154 3.32 6.33 2.86
N ILE A 155 2.93 7.60 2.93
CA ILE A 155 2.04 8.13 3.98
C ILE A 155 0.59 8.04 3.52
N ASP A 156 0.24 8.79 2.48
CA ASP A 156 -1.09 8.73 1.87
C ASP A 156 -1.09 9.37 0.47
N PHE A 157 -2.23 9.26 -0.21
CA PHE A 157 -2.49 9.87 -1.52
C PHE A 157 -3.88 10.49 -1.59
N LEU A 158 -4.08 11.44 -2.50
CA LEU A 158 -5.39 12.00 -2.84
C LEU A 158 -5.47 12.29 -4.32
N LEU A 159 -6.49 11.77 -5.00
CA LEU A 159 -6.84 12.15 -6.36
C LEU A 159 -7.76 13.37 -6.32
N SER A 160 -7.42 14.43 -7.05
CA SER A 160 -8.21 15.65 -7.16
C SER A 160 -8.32 16.13 -8.59
N ALA A 161 -9.47 16.71 -8.94
CA ALA A 161 -9.68 17.38 -10.22
C ALA A 161 -9.04 18.77 -10.27
N LYS A 162 -8.82 19.40 -9.11
CA LYS A 162 -8.26 20.75 -9.00
C LYS A 162 -6.92 20.72 -8.28
N ARG A 163 -6.04 21.67 -8.62
CA ARG A 163 -4.76 21.94 -7.98
C ARG A 163 -4.83 23.27 -7.22
N ASP A 164 -5.50 23.28 -6.11
CA ASP A 164 -5.74 24.47 -5.29
C ASP A 164 -5.38 24.22 -3.81
N ALA A 165 -5.41 25.30 -3.01
CA ALA A 165 -5.12 25.24 -1.59
C ALA A 165 -6.11 24.34 -0.84
N GLU A 166 -7.37 24.29 -1.28
CA GLU A 166 -8.40 23.45 -0.67
C GLU A 166 -8.13 21.96 -0.93
N ALA A 167 -7.66 21.59 -2.14
CA ALA A 167 -7.23 20.21 -2.41
C ALA A 167 -6.02 19.81 -1.56
N ALA A 168 -5.05 20.70 -1.40
CA ALA A 168 -3.90 20.49 -0.53
C ALA A 168 -4.33 20.32 0.93
N LYS A 169 -5.26 21.16 1.42
CA LYS A 169 -5.82 21.07 2.77
C LYS A 169 -6.53 19.74 3.01
N ARG A 170 -7.39 19.32 2.07
CA ARG A 170 -8.05 18.00 2.12
C ARG A 170 -7.04 16.85 2.14
N PHE A 171 -5.97 16.96 1.35
CA PHE A 171 -4.92 15.96 1.34
C PHE A 171 -4.19 15.87 2.68
N PHE A 172 -3.73 16.98 3.25
CA PHE A 172 -3.07 17.00 4.56
C PHE A 172 -3.97 16.47 5.67
N ARG A 173 -5.25 16.89 5.69
CA ARG A 173 -6.23 16.40 6.67
C ARG A 173 -6.40 14.88 6.57
N LYS A 174 -6.50 14.35 5.34
CA LYS A 174 -6.57 12.91 5.10
C LYS A 174 -5.31 12.19 5.59
N ALA A 175 -4.13 12.74 5.30
CA ALA A 175 -2.84 12.13 5.66
C ALA A 175 -2.61 12.13 7.19
N VAL A 176 -2.91 13.22 7.88
CA VAL A 176 -2.79 13.30 9.35
C VAL A 176 -3.78 12.37 10.07
N ALA A 177 -4.97 12.15 9.51
CA ALA A 177 -6.00 11.28 10.08
C ALA A 177 -5.68 9.78 9.98
N GLN A 178 -4.59 9.38 9.31
CA GLN A 178 -4.27 7.96 9.17
C GLN A 178 -3.67 7.37 10.45
N PRO A 179 -4.04 6.14 10.83
CA PRO A 179 -3.60 5.51 12.10
C PRO A 179 -2.11 5.21 12.17
N HIS A 180 -1.41 5.16 11.02
CA HIS A 180 0.03 4.89 10.92
C HIS A 180 0.87 6.16 10.72
N THR A 181 0.28 7.35 10.85
CA THR A 181 0.98 8.61 10.66
C THR A 181 1.17 9.36 11.97
N VAL A 182 2.29 10.07 12.04
CA VAL A 182 2.59 11.03 13.11
C VAL A 182 2.43 12.43 12.53
N ASN A 183 1.87 13.35 13.33
CA ASN A 183 1.78 14.75 12.91
C ASN A 183 3.18 15.28 12.56
N PRO A 184 3.41 15.79 11.34
CA PRO A 184 4.75 16.04 10.83
C PRO A 184 5.46 17.19 11.52
N ARG A 185 6.73 17.02 11.81
CA ARG A 185 7.63 18.10 12.25
C ARG A 185 8.10 18.95 11.07
N THR A 186 8.30 18.30 9.91
CA THR A 186 8.77 18.94 8.68
C THR A 186 7.98 18.44 7.50
N ILE A 187 7.48 19.35 6.67
CA ILE A 187 6.83 19.04 5.40
C ILE A 187 7.65 19.70 4.30
N THR A 188 8.24 18.89 3.43
CA THR A 188 8.93 19.37 2.24
C THR A 188 8.00 19.31 1.05
N VAL A 189 7.83 20.41 0.37
CA VAL A 189 6.93 20.55 -0.79
C VAL A 189 7.66 21.23 -1.95
N ASP A 190 7.11 21.15 -3.13
CA ASP A 190 7.45 21.96 -4.28
C ASP A 190 7.14 23.47 -4.00
N LYS A 191 7.64 24.36 -4.85
CA LYS A 191 7.41 25.81 -4.81
C LYS A 191 5.97 26.25 -5.12
N ASN A 192 5.00 25.34 -5.14
CA ASN A 192 3.59 25.66 -5.36
C ASN A 192 3.01 26.46 -4.20
N ALA A 193 2.45 27.64 -4.52
CA ALA A 193 1.86 28.57 -3.54
C ALA A 193 0.64 28.01 -2.78
N ALA A 194 0.01 26.95 -3.25
CA ALA A 194 -1.12 26.31 -2.59
C ALA A 194 -0.75 25.69 -1.23
N TYR A 195 0.47 25.15 -1.09
CA TYR A 195 0.90 24.49 0.14
C TYR A 195 1.12 25.42 1.34
N PRO A 196 1.82 26.58 1.20
CA PRO A 196 1.96 27.52 2.29
C PRO A 196 0.61 27.99 2.84
N LYS A 197 -0.33 28.32 1.94
CA LYS A 197 -1.67 28.76 2.31
C LYS A 197 -2.41 27.64 3.09
N ALA A 198 -2.45 26.42 2.54
CA ALA A 198 -3.09 25.30 3.20
C ALA A 198 -2.48 24.96 4.56
N ALA A 199 -1.14 24.95 4.68
CA ALA A 199 -0.45 24.70 5.94
C ALA A 199 -0.68 25.79 6.99
N ALA A 200 -0.72 27.06 6.59
CA ALA A 200 -1.00 28.18 7.50
C ALA A 200 -2.43 28.09 8.07
N GLU A 201 -3.42 27.84 7.23
CA GLU A 201 -4.80 27.65 7.66
C GLU A 201 -4.95 26.46 8.61
N MET A 202 -4.39 25.28 8.27
CA MET A 202 -4.46 24.08 9.12
C MET A 202 -3.74 24.26 10.48
N LYS A 203 -2.68 25.04 10.54
CA LYS A 203 -2.03 25.40 11.83
C LYS A 203 -2.92 26.30 12.67
N LYS A 204 -3.62 27.25 12.04
CA LYS A 204 -4.58 28.14 12.69
C LYS A 204 -5.76 27.34 13.24
N ASP A 205 -6.26 26.38 12.47
CA ASP A 205 -7.36 25.50 12.83
C ASP A 205 -6.97 24.41 13.86
N GLY A 206 -5.66 24.28 14.20
CA GLY A 206 -5.14 23.27 15.12
C GLY A 206 -5.03 21.86 14.54
N GLU A 207 -5.34 21.65 13.26
CA GLU A 207 -5.29 20.36 12.58
C GLU A 207 -3.85 19.90 12.28
N LEU A 208 -2.95 20.87 12.08
CA LEU A 208 -1.52 20.66 11.91
C LEU A 208 -0.76 21.22 13.10
N TRP A 209 0.27 20.52 13.54
CA TRP A 209 1.06 20.95 14.67
C TRP A 209 1.67 22.35 14.43
N ARG A 210 1.51 23.29 15.37
CA ARG A 210 1.96 24.68 15.24
C ARG A 210 3.46 24.81 14.95
N ARG A 211 4.28 23.88 15.48
CA ARG A 211 5.73 23.85 15.27
C ARG A 211 6.16 23.13 13.97
N SER A 212 5.23 22.59 13.18
CA SER A 212 5.55 21.99 11.88
C SER A 212 6.22 23.01 10.97
N ARG A 213 7.35 22.64 10.38
CA ARG A 213 8.10 23.50 9.45
C ARG A 213 7.75 23.12 8.01
N LEU A 214 7.28 24.08 7.23
CA LEU A 214 7.12 23.91 5.78
C LEU A 214 8.42 24.32 5.09
N ARG A 215 8.98 23.43 4.25
CA ARG A 215 10.18 23.67 3.43
C ARG A 215 9.80 23.62 1.97
N GLN A 216 10.04 24.67 1.23
CA GLN A 216 9.86 24.72 -0.22
C GLN A 216 11.21 24.52 -0.91
N VAL A 217 11.56 23.24 -1.21
CA VAL A 217 12.84 22.87 -1.80
C VAL A 217 12.63 21.89 -2.94
N LYS A 218 12.97 22.29 -4.16
CA LYS A 218 12.77 21.47 -5.37
C LYS A 218 13.57 20.16 -5.35
N TYR A 219 14.82 20.18 -4.89
CA TYR A 219 15.74 19.04 -5.02
C TYR A 219 15.54 17.91 -3.99
N LEU A 220 14.75 18.09 -2.97
CA LEU A 220 14.50 17.07 -1.95
C LEU A 220 13.35 16.12 -2.29
N ASN A 221 12.72 16.29 -3.46
CA ASN A 221 11.54 15.52 -3.87
C ASN A 221 11.87 14.29 -4.72
N ASN A 222 13.15 13.99 -5.02
CA ASN A 222 13.55 12.83 -5.83
C ASN A 222 12.95 11.50 -5.33
N VAL A 223 12.77 11.36 -4.01
CA VAL A 223 12.16 10.14 -3.42
C VAL A 223 10.70 10.01 -3.82
N VAL A 224 9.95 11.11 -3.84
CA VAL A 224 8.53 11.11 -4.29
C VAL A 224 8.44 10.91 -5.79
N GLU A 225 9.37 11.46 -6.57
CA GLU A 225 9.42 11.28 -8.02
C GLU A 225 9.59 9.81 -8.41
N GLN A 226 10.42 9.06 -7.70
CA GLN A 226 10.57 7.61 -7.91
C GLN A 226 9.24 6.87 -7.66
N ASP A 227 8.52 7.26 -6.64
CA ASP A 227 7.20 6.73 -6.32
C ASP A 227 6.16 7.07 -7.41
N HIS A 228 6.22 8.29 -7.97
CA HIS A 228 5.37 8.70 -9.10
C HIS A 228 5.59 7.80 -10.32
N ARG A 229 6.85 7.45 -10.63
CA ARG A 229 7.20 6.54 -11.74
C ARG A 229 6.55 5.17 -11.55
N HIS A 230 6.50 4.68 -10.30
CA HIS A 230 5.86 3.39 -10.01
C HIS A 230 4.35 3.41 -10.35
N VAL A 231 3.61 4.42 -9.89
CA VAL A 231 2.17 4.55 -10.19
C VAL A 231 1.93 4.74 -11.69
N LYS A 232 2.73 5.60 -12.35
CA LYS A 232 2.64 5.81 -13.82
C LYS A 232 2.85 4.51 -14.58
N ARG A 233 3.83 3.70 -14.19
CA ARG A 233 4.11 2.40 -14.82
C ARG A 233 2.92 1.44 -14.70
N LEU A 234 2.26 1.38 -13.54
CA LEU A 234 1.10 0.50 -13.33
C LEU A 234 -0.15 0.98 -14.09
N SER A 235 -0.32 2.30 -14.28
CA SER A 235 -1.47 2.86 -15.00
C SER A 235 -1.28 2.92 -16.53
N CYS A 236 -0.06 2.75 -17.03
CA CYS A 236 0.28 2.86 -18.44
C CYS A 236 -0.45 1.82 -19.33
N PRO A 237 -0.52 0.51 -18.99
CA PRO A 237 -1.17 -0.48 -19.83
C PRO A 237 -2.66 -0.22 -20.08
N GLY A 238 -3.33 0.43 -19.12
CA GLY A 238 -4.75 0.80 -19.23
C GLY A 238 -5.02 2.14 -19.92
N LEU A 239 -3.99 2.84 -20.43
CA LEU A 239 -4.10 4.16 -21.07
C LEU A 239 -4.83 5.22 -20.22
N GLY A 240 -4.97 4.98 -18.91
CA GLY A 240 -5.69 5.82 -17.96
C GLY A 240 -6.96 5.15 -17.43
N PHE A 241 -7.83 5.95 -16.84
CA PHE A 241 -9.03 5.45 -16.15
C PHE A 241 -10.31 5.99 -16.80
N GLY A 242 -11.35 5.14 -16.86
CA GLY A 242 -12.64 5.48 -17.45
C GLY A 242 -13.50 6.43 -16.59
N SER A 243 -13.28 6.48 -15.26
CA SER A 243 -14.00 7.40 -14.36
C SER A 243 -13.15 7.77 -13.14
N PHE A 244 -13.52 8.88 -12.48
CA PHE A 244 -12.87 9.33 -11.26
C PHE A 244 -12.98 8.30 -10.12
N GLN A 245 -14.12 7.66 -9.98
CA GLN A 245 -14.37 6.66 -8.94
C GLN A 245 -13.52 5.40 -9.15
N THR A 246 -13.46 4.90 -10.39
CA THR A 246 -12.63 3.73 -10.72
C THR A 246 -11.14 4.04 -10.56
N ALA A 247 -10.71 5.23 -10.96
CA ALA A 247 -9.35 5.70 -10.74
C ALA A 247 -8.99 5.69 -9.25
N ARG A 248 -9.82 6.31 -8.40
CA ARG A 248 -9.60 6.38 -6.96
C ARG A 248 -9.50 4.99 -6.33
N ARG A 249 -10.38 4.06 -6.72
CA ARG A 249 -10.38 2.68 -6.20
C ARG A 249 -9.14 1.91 -6.62
N THR A 250 -8.76 1.97 -7.89
CA THR A 250 -7.58 1.27 -8.39
C THR A 250 -6.30 1.86 -7.80
N LEU A 251 -6.18 3.18 -7.70
CA LEU A 251 -5.04 3.86 -7.06
C LEU A 251 -4.91 3.48 -5.60
N ALA A 252 -6.02 3.31 -4.86
CA ALA A 252 -6.00 2.80 -3.49
C ALA A 252 -5.31 1.42 -3.40
N GLY A 253 -5.61 0.53 -4.34
CA GLY A 253 -4.96 -0.77 -4.44
C GLY A 253 -3.47 -0.68 -4.80
N TYR A 254 -3.11 0.18 -5.76
CA TYR A 254 -1.70 0.41 -6.13
C TYR A 254 -0.87 0.90 -4.94
N GLU A 255 -1.39 1.85 -4.18
CA GLU A 255 -0.72 2.37 -2.99
C GLU A 255 -0.63 1.32 -1.88
N ALA A 256 -1.69 0.55 -1.62
CA ALA A 256 -1.67 -0.54 -0.65
C ALA A 256 -0.60 -1.59 -1.02
N MET A 257 -0.51 -1.99 -2.28
CA MET A 257 0.52 -2.91 -2.74
C MET A 257 1.92 -2.29 -2.70
N ALA A 258 2.05 -1.00 -3.00
CA ALA A 258 3.32 -0.29 -2.87
C ALA A 258 3.81 -0.28 -1.41
N MET A 259 2.93 -0.02 -0.44
CA MET A 259 3.23 -0.08 1.00
C MET A 259 3.71 -1.47 1.42
N ILE A 260 3.04 -2.54 0.98
CA ILE A 260 3.45 -3.93 1.27
C ILE A 260 4.84 -4.20 0.67
N ARG A 261 5.08 -3.85 -0.58
CA ARG A 261 6.36 -4.07 -1.29
C ARG A 261 7.52 -3.26 -0.71
N LYS A 262 7.25 -2.10 -0.14
CA LYS A 262 8.24 -1.28 0.59
C LYS A 262 8.56 -1.85 1.98
N GLY A 263 7.87 -2.90 2.43
CA GLY A 263 8.05 -3.48 3.76
C GLY A 263 7.46 -2.62 4.88
N GLN A 264 6.45 -1.80 4.57
CA GLN A 264 5.77 -0.96 5.57
C GLN A 264 4.83 -1.78 6.48
N ALA A 265 4.42 -2.97 6.06
CA ALA A 265 3.65 -3.86 6.93
C ALA A 265 4.52 -4.40 8.07
N ARG A 266 3.95 -4.46 9.29
CA ARG A 266 4.66 -4.97 10.47
C ARG A 266 5.07 -6.42 10.24
N ASN A 267 6.32 -6.74 10.60
CA ASN A 267 6.89 -8.09 10.54
C ASN A 267 7.00 -8.71 9.13
N ILE A 268 6.92 -7.90 8.08
CA ILE A 268 7.01 -8.38 6.70
C ILE A 268 8.05 -7.57 5.94
N GLY A 269 9.00 -8.28 5.34
CA GLY A 269 10.04 -7.66 4.50
C GLY A 269 9.54 -7.30 3.11
N GLY A 270 10.08 -6.22 2.54
CA GLY A 270 9.70 -5.76 1.19
C GLY A 270 10.07 -6.75 0.07
N ARG A 271 11.00 -7.68 0.31
CA ARG A 271 11.43 -8.71 -0.65
C ARG A 271 10.80 -10.09 -0.40
N ASP A 272 10.12 -10.28 0.72
CA ASP A 272 9.49 -11.55 1.08
C ASP A 272 8.11 -11.68 0.45
N ILE A 273 8.10 -12.17 -0.79
CA ILE A 273 6.88 -12.34 -1.60
C ILE A 273 5.91 -13.36 -0.97
N LYS A 274 6.45 -14.41 -0.30
CA LYS A 274 5.62 -15.43 0.36
C LYS A 274 4.90 -14.84 1.59
N ALA A 275 5.61 -14.11 2.44
CA ALA A 275 5.01 -13.44 3.59
C ALA A 275 4.01 -12.35 3.16
N GLN A 276 4.27 -11.62 2.06
CA GLN A 276 3.32 -10.66 1.50
C GLN A 276 2.03 -11.33 1.02
N ALA A 277 2.13 -12.49 0.35
CA ALA A 277 0.96 -13.26 -0.07
C ALA A 277 0.15 -13.73 1.13
N LYS A 278 0.83 -14.28 2.16
CA LYS A 278 0.23 -14.73 3.40
C LYS A 278 -0.45 -13.59 4.16
N LEU A 279 0.18 -12.40 4.20
CA LEU A 279 -0.46 -11.20 4.77
C LEU A 279 -1.78 -10.90 4.08
N ILE A 280 -1.81 -10.85 2.75
CA ILE A 280 -3.02 -10.53 2.00
C ILE A 280 -4.10 -11.59 2.28
N ALA A 281 -3.77 -12.88 2.25
CA ALA A 281 -4.70 -13.95 2.60
C ALA A 281 -5.25 -13.75 4.02
N MET A 282 -4.39 -13.44 4.99
CA MET A 282 -4.78 -13.15 6.37
C MET A 282 -5.70 -11.92 6.47
N LEU A 283 -5.41 -10.82 5.75
CA LEU A 283 -6.23 -9.61 5.75
C LEU A 283 -7.66 -9.91 5.25
N PHE A 284 -7.81 -10.83 4.32
CA PHE A 284 -9.11 -11.26 3.81
C PHE A 284 -9.64 -12.51 4.52
N GLU A 285 -8.95 -12.97 5.56
CA GLU A 285 -9.32 -14.14 6.37
C GLU A 285 -9.45 -15.43 5.53
N VAL A 286 -8.69 -15.55 4.47
CA VAL A 286 -8.57 -16.76 3.65
C VAL A 286 -7.49 -17.63 4.26
N ALA A 287 -7.71 -18.94 4.31
CA ALA A 287 -6.68 -19.89 4.75
C ALA A 287 -5.49 -19.80 3.79
N ALA A 288 -4.27 -19.61 4.30
CA ALA A 288 -3.04 -19.50 3.52
C ALA A 288 -2.32 -20.84 3.47
#